data_3a300ed8de0b2394b6d998d1a335cf6f
#
_entry.id   3a300ed8de0b2394b6d998d1a335cf6f
#
_cell.length_a   1.000
_cell.length_b   1.000
_cell.length_c   1.000
_cell.angle_alpha   90.00
_cell.angle_beta   90.00
_cell.angle_gamma   90.00
#
_symmetry.space_group_name_H-M   'P 1'
#
loop_
_entity.id
_entity.type
_entity.pdbx_description
1 polymer ?
#
loop_
_entity_poly.entity_id
_entity_poly.type
_entity_poly.pdbx_seq_one_letter_code
_entity_poly.pdbx_strand_id
1 'polypeptide(L)'
;MTLAETKKAKKHIVVFQDEEGNVLKTSFVSHEEAALPPKMPEKRGESVHHEIKFQGWDKDISSVKENLVVKAVYKEVPKEYLVMYFHENGKMLGTETVPYRQAATQPYRPQKPQTEEYYYIFKGWNNDLSHIEKDTMAKAVFEERQRSFVVRFFHENGTLLKEENVLYGQAAQEPEVPAKQQDEVYHYIFNGWDNTFDHIKENTEVHAVFSSVYNEYKVSIYEQLKERLVEEKIYHYGDIIDYPVLRKKGYTLQWNIHPETVTQNEKIYASWDFSNPVGKVFEVDGNSYQILNPSITNGSVRLLSYTQDASQIQIPERVQIGDYYYFIEEIAIRAFCNCVKMRTLILPNCVRIISDGAFMNCKRLEKIVLGKDDDIKLHSIGKKAFAENEHLREIYFAGRNLRKVYPATFEGIRKTIKVLVLPAEKAKIEKLLQKALREGKVL
;
A
#
# COMPACT_ATOMS: atom_id res chain seq x y z
N MET A 1 -107.64 50.56 73.22
CA MET A 1 -106.31 51.03 73.67
C MET A 1 -105.54 49.88 74.26
N THR A 2 -104.73 49.23 73.55
CA THR A 2 -103.91 48.12 73.98
C THR A 2 -102.45 48.65 74.19
N LEU A 3 -102.04 48.58 75.44
CA LEU A 3 -100.70 48.88 75.82
C LEU A 3 -99.70 47.87 75.22
N ALA A 4 -98.84 48.28 74.36
CA ALA A 4 -97.74 47.45 73.92
C ALA A 4 -96.67 47.40 75.01
N GLU A 5 -96.52 46.21 75.67
CA GLU A 5 -95.37 45.92 76.53
C GLU A 5 -94.07 45.94 75.77
N THR A 6 -93.25 46.92 75.96
CA THR A 6 -91.86 46.97 75.50
C THR A 6 -91.08 45.90 76.26
N LYS A 7 -90.84 44.76 75.60
CA LYS A 7 -89.84 43.75 76.11
C LYS A 7 -88.49 44.41 76.23
N LYS A 8 -88.02 44.67 77.41
CA LYS A 8 -86.66 45.12 77.67
C LYS A 8 -85.66 44.06 77.15
N ALA A 9 -84.95 44.43 76.03
CA ALA A 9 -83.99 43.55 75.43
C ALA A 9 -82.97 43.11 76.48
N LYS A 10 -82.78 41.80 76.64
CA LYS A 10 -81.79 41.24 77.55
C LYS A 10 -80.39 41.63 77.06
N LYS A 11 -79.67 42.33 77.90
CA LYS A 11 -78.25 42.73 77.59
C LYS A 11 -77.28 41.89 78.42
N HIS A 12 -76.19 41.55 77.77
CA HIS A 12 -75.08 40.81 78.37
C HIS A 12 -73.87 41.72 78.54
N ILE A 13 -73.03 41.45 79.50
CA ILE A 13 -71.81 42.18 79.82
C ILE A 13 -70.65 41.43 79.12
N VAL A 14 -69.91 42.11 78.24
CA VAL A 14 -68.70 41.59 77.64
C VAL A 14 -67.52 42.41 78.19
N VAL A 15 -66.63 41.73 78.86
CA VAL A 15 -65.43 42.32 79.45
C VAL A 15 -64.23 41.86 78.61
N PHE A 16 -63.60 42.78 77.94
CA PHE A 16 -62.34 42.56 77.23
C PHE A 16 -61.16 42.75 78.15
N GLN A 17 -60.28 41.78 78.25
CA GLN A 17 -59.08 41.81 79.12
C GLN A 17 -57.84 41.59 78.26
N ASP A 18 -56.73 42.10 78.77
CA ASP A 18 -55.43 41.68 78.26
C ASP A 18 -55.07 40.26 78.74
N GLU A 19 -53.93 39.70 78.39
CA GLU A 19 -53.55 38.33 78.83
C GLU A 19 -53.24 38.28 80.32
N GLU A 20 -52.88 39.45 80.98
CA GLU A 20 -52.68 39.56 82.40
C GLU A 20 -53.95 39.69 83.17
N GLY A 21 -55.10 39.89 82.53
CA GLY A 21 -56.41 40.04 83.13
C GLY A 21 -56.84 41.46 83.38
N ASN A 22 -56.09 42.44 82.93
CA ASN A 22 -56.45 43.85 83.07
C ASN A 22 -57.60 44.17 82.11
N VAL A 23 -58.64 44.91 82.62
CA VAL A 23 -59.85 45.23 81.83
C VAL A 23 -59.50 46.34 80.82
N LEU A 24 -59.63 46.03 79.52
CA LEU A 24 -59.40 46.96 78.43
C LEU A 24 -60.68 47.70 78.02
N LYS A 25 -61.85 46.98 78.05
CA LYS A 25 -63.16 47.57 77.76
C LYS A 25 -64.26 46.70 78.34
N THR A 26 -65.33 47.35 78.85
CA THR A 26 -66.57 46.68 79.19
C THR A 26 -67.68 47.16 78.26
N SER A 27 -68.42 46.27 77.63
CA SER A 27 -69.48 46.58 76.71
C SER A 27 -70.80 45.85 77.12
N PHE A 28 -71.94 46.55 76.93
CA PHE A 28 -73.25 46.00 77.10
C PHE A 28 -73.79 45.66 75.72
N VAL A 29 -74.02 44.38 75.47
CA VAL A 29 -74.34 43.88 74.13
C VAL A 29 -75.72 43.21 74.21
N SER A 30 -76.57 43.48 73.24
CA SER A 30 -77.89 42.82 73.18
C SER A 30 -77.76 41.34 72.89
N HIS A 31 -78.69 40.51 73.35
CA HIS A 31 -78.63 39.09 73.12
C HIS A 31 -78.55 38.74 71.64
N GLU A 32 -77.54 37.87 71.26
CA GLU A 32 -77.20 37.42 69.90
C GLU A 32 -76.54 38.51 68.99
N GLU A 33 -76.27 39.69 69.53
CA GLU A 33 -75.48 40.69 68.79
C GLU A 33 -73.98 40.50 68.99
N ALA A 34 -73.21 41.05 68.08
CA ALA A 34 -71.72 41.02 68.12
C ALA A 34 -71.20 42.09 69.11
N ALA A 35 -70.20 41.71 69.89
CA ALA A 35 -69.45 42.68 70.71
C ALA A 35 -68.38 43.40 69.88
N LEU A 36 -68.32 44.73 70.04
CA LEU A 36 -67.32 45.55 69.42
C LEU A 36 -66.01 45.56 70.31
N PRO A 37 -64.99 44.92 69.85
CA PRO A 37 -63.74 44.89 70.62
C PRO A 37 -63.09 46.30 70.78
N PRO A 38 -62.23 46.46 71.78
CA PRO A 38 -61.40 47.68 71.87
C PRO A 38 -60.41 47.73 70.75
N LYS A 39 -59.77 48.93 70.52
CA LYS A 39 -58.61 49.05 69.74
C LYS A 39 -57.55 48.11 70.28
N MET A 40 -56.95 47.32 69.41
CA MET A 40 -55.95 46.30 69.79
C MET A 40 -54.90 46.87 70.75
N PRO A 41 -54.72 46.22 71.90
CA PRO A 41 -53.64 46.67 72.84
C PRO A 41 -52.26 46.34 72.26
N GLU A 42 -51.40 47.30 72.24
CA GLU A 42 -49.99 47.11 71.94
C GLU A 42 -49.34 46.43 73.16
N LYS A 43 -48.85 45.22 73.00
CA LYS A 43 -48.08 44.53 74.03
C LYS A 43 -46.63 45.10 74.06
N ARG A 44 -46.25 45.68 75.11
CA ARG A 44 -44.82 46.14 75.39
C ARG A 44 -44.01 44.93 75.88
N GLY A 45 -43.06 44.50 75.12
CA GLY A 45 -42.14 43.44 75.48
C GLY A 45 -41.64 42.70 74.21
N GLU A 46 -40.95 43.49 73.36
CA GLU A 46 -40.25 42.88 72.19
C GLU A 46 -38.95 42.24 72.68
N SER A 47 -38.73 40.97 72.34
CA SER A 47 -37.37 40.42 72.36
C SER A 47 -36.54 40.98 71.22
N VAL A 48 -35.22 40.91 71.34
CA VAL A 48 -34.32 41.42 70.29
C VAL A 48 -34.65 40.70 68.93
N HIS A 49 -35.18 39.49 68.97
CA HIS A 49 -35.32 38.61 67.81
C HIS A 49 -36.75 38.21 67.49
N HIS A 50 -37.75 38.52 68.31
CA HIS A 50 -39.14 38.17 68.14
C HIS A 50 -40.08 39.37 68.38
N GLU A 51 -41.17 39.39 67.66
CA GLU A 51 -42.29 40.34 67.83
C GLU A 51 -43.48 39.59 68.40
N ILE A 52 -44.19 40.28 69.28
CA ILE A 52 -45.43 39.73 69.81
C ILE A 52 -46.61 40.29 69.01
N LYS A 53 -47.27 39.44 68.24
CA LYS A 53 -48.39 39.84 67.38
C LYS A 53 -49.74 39.37 67.98
N PHE A 54 -50.72 40.28 68.05
CA PHE A 54 -52.07 39.95 68.44
C PHE A 54 -52.68 38.98 67.43
N GLN A 55 -53.18 37.85 67.89
CA GLN A 55 -53.85 36.83 67.04
C GLN A 55 -55.38 36.91 67.08
N GLY A 56 -55.94 37.53 68.04
CA GLY A 56 -57.39 37.55 68.20
C GLY A 56 -57.78 37.50 69.67
N TRP A 57 -59.06 37.19 69.91
CA TRP A 57 -59.65 37.04 71.24
C TRP A 57 -59.86 35.54 71.49
N ASP A 58 -59.76 35.09 72.79
CA ASP A 58 -59.84 33.68 73.20
C ASP A 58 -61.26 33.08 73.02
N LYS A 59 -62.29 33.99 72.88
CA LYS A 59 -63.68 33.54 72.70
C LYS A 59 -64.35 34.22 71.52
N ASP A 60 -65.37 33.58 70.94
CA ASP A 60 -66.15 34.16 69.87
C ASP A 60 -67.02 35.29 70.41
N ILE A 61 -66.89 36.46 69.80
CA ILE A 61 -67.68 37.66 70.11
C ILE A 61 -68.64 38.08 69.02
N SER A 62 -68.86 37.26 68.04
CA SER A 62 -69.77 37.54 66.94
C SER A 62 -71.28 37.42 67.29
N SER A 63 -71.59 36.61 68.32
CA SER A 63 -72.98 36.41 68.81
C SER A 63 -72.98 36.15 70.30
N VAL A 64 -73.20 37.22 71.09
CA VAL A 64 -73.15 37.17 72.55
C VAL A 64 -74.48 36.65 73.18
N LYS A 65 -74.44 35.49 73.81
CA LYS A 65 -75.67 34.84 74.44
C LYS A 65 -75.66 34.88 75.98
N GLU A 66 -74.51 35.17 76.55
CA GLU A 66 -74.28 35.22 77.99
C GLU A 66 -73.22 36.28 78.36
N ASN A 67 -73.00 36.54 79.62
CA ASN A 67 -71.90 37.41 80.06
C ASN A 67 -70.58 36.75 79.70
N LEU A 68 -69.72 37.47 79.03
CA LEU A 68 -68.44 36.98 78.58
C LEU A 68 -67.28 37.77 79.20
N VAL A 69 -66.25 37.05 79.57
CA VAL A 69 -64.90 37.62 79.76
C VAL A 69 -64.06 37.07 78.65
N VAL A 70 -63.51 37.98 77.85
CA VAL A 70 -62.77 37.71 76.62
C VAL A 70 -61.33 38.22 76.77
N LYS A 71 -60.36 37.33 76.58
CA LYS A 71 -58.93 37.66 76.74
C LYS A 71 -58.25 37.78 75.40
N ALA A 72 -57.36 38.74 75.30
CA ALA A 72 -56.44 38.93 74.14
C ALA A 72 -55.44 37.76 74.08
N VAL A 73 -55.33 37.16 72.88
CA VAL A 73 -54.37 36.12 72.59
C VAL A 73 -53.22 36.70 71.66
N TYR A 74 -52.04 36.46 72.09
CA TYR A 74 -50.82 36.91 71.35
C TYR A 74 -49.99 35.71 70.98
N LYS A 75 -49.28 35.82 69.87
CA LYS A 75 -48.25 34.87 69.42
C LYS A 75 -46.93 35.55 69.22
N GLU A 76 -45.90 34.92 69.74
CA GLU A 76 -44.50 35.30 69.48
C GLU A 76 -44.14 34.81 68.07
N VAL A 77 -43.73 35.71 67.22
CA VAL A 77 -43.27 35.41 65.83
C VAL A 77 -41.84 35.92 65.65
N PRO A 78 -40.98 35.17 64.97
CA PRO A 78 -39.63 35.62 64.70
C PRO A 78 -39.62 36.93 63.91
N LYS A 79 -38.73 37.84 64.24
CA LYS A 79 -38.49 39.01 63.38
C LYS A 79 -38.00 38.58 62.04
N GLU A 80 -38.32 39.32 61.00
CA GLU A 80 -37.89 39.09 59.67
C GLU A 80 -36.74 40.03 59.30
N TYR A 81 -35.74 39.47 58.64
CA TYR A 81 -34.56 40.20 58.20
C TYR A 81 -34.46 40.19 56.73
N LEU A 82 -33.92 41.28 56.17
CA LEU A 82 -33.75 41.44 54.71
C LEU A 82 -32.42 40.85 54.27
N VAL A 83 -32.52 39.87 53.33
CA VAL A 83 -31.36 39.38 52.60
C VAL A 83 -31.36 40.04 51.24
N MET A 84 -30.28 40.78 50.95
CA MET A 84 -30.08 41.51 49.69
C MET A 84 -29.03 40.78 48.85
N TYR A 85 -29.38 40.38 47.68
CA TYR A 85 -28.51 39.63 46.77
C TYR A 85 -27.87 40.54 45.73
N PHE A 86 -26.55 40.46 45.58
CA PHE A 86 -25.77 41.24 44.63
C PHE A 86 -24.94 40.35 43.75
N HIS A 87 -24.81 40.74 42.49
CA HIS A 87 -23.78 40.21 41.62
C HIS A 87 -22.38 40.68 42.08
N GLU A 88 -21.29 39.97 41.68
CA GLU A 88 -19.93 40.35 42.07
C GLU A 88 -19.55 41.79 41.69
N ASN A 89 -20.14 42.35 40.60
CA ASN A 89 -19.93 43.71 40.14
C ASN A 89 -20.75 44.76 40.92
N GLY A 90 -21.48 44.35 41.96
CA GLY A 90 -22.29 45.26 42.79
C GLY A 90 -23.71 45.48 42.27
N LYS A 91 -24.12 44.94 41.14
CA LYS A 91 -25.49 45.00 40.65
C LYS A 91 -26.43 44.23 41.57
N MET A 92 -27.48 44.90 42.11
CA MET A 92 -28.51 44.23 42.88
C MET A 92 -29.31 43.25 42.02
N LEU A 93 -29.49 42.04 42.49
CA LEU A 93 -30.26 40.95 41.83
C LEU A 93 -31.68 40.93 42.37
N GLY A 94 -31.84 41.19 43.66
CA GLY A 94 -33.11 41.20 44.36
C GLY A 94 -32.95 41.03 45.85
N THR A 95 -34.07 40.88 46.56
CA THR A 95 -34.18 40.73 48.01
C THR A 95 -35.05 39.57 48.40
N GLU A 96 -34.86 39.07 49.60
CA GLU A 96 -35.66 38.04 50.25
C GLU A 96 -35.85 38.38 51.73
N THR A 97 -37.04 38.22 52.27
CA THR A 97 -37.31 38.41 53.69
C THR A 97 -37.29 37.05 54.38
N VAL A 98 -36.46 36.93 55.41
CA VAL A 98 -36.18 35.66 56.10
C VAL A 98 -36.45 35.80 57.60
N PRO A 99 -37.26 34.95 58.21
CA PRO A 99 -37.45 34.93 59.65
C PRO A 99 -36.14 34.62 60.44
N TYR A 100 -36.01 35.19 61.62
CA TYR A 100 -34.84 34.98 62.48
C TYR A 100 -34.45 33.48 62.60
N ARG A 101 -33.17 33.21 62.40
CA ARG A 101 -32.56 31.85 62.40
C ARG A 101 -33.07 30.89 61.34
N GLN A 102 -33.84 31.34 60.40
CA GLN A 102 -34.18 30.51 59.23
C GLN A 102 -33.14 30.66 58.12
N ALA A 103 -33.05 29.66 57.30
CA ALA A 103 -32.22 29.71 56.10
C ALA A 103 -32.88 30.53 54.99
N ALA A 104 -32.11 31.32 54.27
CA ALA A 104 -32.58 31.98 53.07
C ALA A 104 -32.77 30.95 51.94
N THR A 105 -33.81 31.13 51.10
CA THR A 105 -34.13 30.23 50.02
C THR A 105 -33.18 30.33 48.82
N GLN A 106 -32.42 31.42 48.76
CA GLN A 106 -31.40 31.69 47.70
C GLN A 106 -31.97 31.59 46.30
N PRO A 107 -32.99 32.36 45.93
CA PRO A 107 -33.78 32.19 44.69
C PRO A 107 -33.00 32.58 43.45
N TYR A 108 -31.83 33.18 43.57
CA TYR A 108 -31.04 33.71 42.42
C TYR A 108 -29.89 32.80 42.05
N ARG A 109 -29.68 32.63 40.72
CA ARG A 109 -28.55 31.91 40.12
C ARG A 109 -27.84 32.84 39.14
N PRO A 110 -27.04 33.78 39.63
CA PRO A 110 -26.38 34.74 38.76
C PRO A 110 -25.41 34.05 37.77
N GLN A 111 -25.32 34.62 36.58
CA GLN A 111 -24.36 34.20 35.56
C GLN A 111 -23.37 35.33 35.29
N LYS A 112 -22.09 34.98 35.17
CA LYS A 112 -21.04 35.89 34.74
C LYS A 112 -20.75 35.61 33.25
N PRO A 113 -20.73 36.60 32.36
CA PRO A 113 -20.39 36.42 30.95
C PRO A 113 -19.00 35.78 30.83
N GLN A 114 -18.88 34.83 29.92
CA GLN A 114 -17.61 34.22 29.55
C GLN A 114 -16.77 35.23 28.77
N THR A 115 -15.44 35.10 28.88
CA THR A 115 -14.48 35.76 28.02
C THR A 115 -13.95 34.76 26.96
N GLU A 116 -13.07 35.19 26.09
CA GLU A 116 -12.37 34.28 25.18
C GLU A 116 -11.55 33.25 25.94
N GLU A 117 -10.92 33.66 27.04
CA GLU A 117 -9.98 32.86 27.81
C GLU A 117 -10.63 32.12 28.98
N TYR A 118 -11.67 32.69 29.64
CA TYR A 118 -12.23 32.14 30.87
C TYR A 118 -13.72 31.94 30.80
N TYR A 119 -14.23 30.90 31.51
CA TYR A 119 -15.61 30.74 31.88
C TYR A 119 -15.73 30.74 33.41
N TYR A 120 -16.94 31.09 33.90
CA TYR A 120 -17.19 31.30 35.29
C TYR A 120 -18.27 30.39 35.82
N ILE A 121 -18.01 29.76 37.00
CA ILE A 121 -18.95 28.87 37.65
C ILE A 121 -19.39 29.53 38.94
N PHE A 122 -20.71 29.78 39.09
CA PHE A 122 -21.26 30.30 40.36
C PHE A 122 -21.08 29.24 41.45
N LYS A 123 -20.40 29.64 42.55
CA LYS A 123 -20.06 28.77 43.70
C LYS A 123 -20.95 29.00 44.89
N GLY A 124 -21.75 30.05 44.88
CA GLY A 124 -22.60 30.45 45.99
C GLY A 124 -22.41 31.90 46.37
N TRP A 125 -22.68 32.21 47.59
CA TRP A 125 -22.64 33.55 48.15
C TRP A 125 -21.49 33.69 49.12
N ASN A 126 -20.99 34.94 49.33
CA ASN A 126 -19.85 35.22 50.17
C ASN A 126 -20.14 35.12 51.69
N ASN A 127 -21.45 35.08 52.06
CA ASN A 127 -21.91 34.95 53.45
C ASN A 127 -22.67 33.61 53.63
N ASP A 128 -22.62 33.08 54.85
CA ASP A 128 -23.47 31.97 55.22
C ASP A 128 -24.92 32.44 55.33
N LEU A 129 -25.79 31.83 54.60
CA LEU A 129 -27.21 32.14 54.52
C LEU A 129 -28.07 31.05 55.16
N SER A 130 -27.48 30.13 55.90
CA SER A 130 -28.19 29.05 56.60
C SER A 130 -28.92 29.49 57.86
N HIS A 131 -28.50 30.61 58.50
CA HIS A 131 -29.09 31.13 59.73
C HIS A 131 -29.06 32.66 59.70
N ILE A 132 -30.14 33.30 59.32
CA ILE A 132 -30.23 34.76 59.22
C ILE A 132 -30.58 35.37 60.58
N GLU A 133 -29.70 36.17 61.15
CA GLU A 133 -29.86 36.86 62.43
C GLU A 133 -29.93 38.39 62.35
N LYS A 134 -29.66 38.95 61.18
CA LYS A 134 -29.65 40.39 60.86
C LYS A 134 -29.79 40.60 59.36
N ASP A 135 -30.07 41.81 58.94
CA ASP A 135 -29.99 42.23 57.55
C ASP A 135 -28.63 41.84 56.96
N THR A 136 -28.68 41.10 55.87
CA THR A 136 -27.50 40.47 55.30
C THR A 136 -27.37 40.81 53.81
N MET A 137 -26.16 41.23 53.42
CA MET A 137 -25.82 41.42 51.99
C MET A 137 -25.05 40.19 51.50
N ALA A 138 -25.65 39.47 50.51
CA ALA A 138 -25.05 38.32 49.88
C ALA A 138 -24.51 38.67 48.52
N LYS A 139 -23.18 38.59 48.36
CA LYS A 139 -22.51 38.85 47.09
C LYS A 139 -22.12 37.54 46.39
N ALA A 140 -22.44 37.42 45.11
CA ALA A 140 -22.09 36.26 44.33
C ALA A 140 -20.59 35.99 44.28
N VAL A 141 -20.20 34.72 44.42
CA VAL A 141 -18.82 34.27 44.30
C VAL A 141 -18.76 33.34 43.09
N PHE A 142 -17.80 33.59 42.19
CA PHE A 142 -17.53 32.81 41.03
C PHE A 142 -16.16 32.19 41.09
N GLU A 143 -16.06 30.95 40.62
CA GLU A 143 -14.81 30.28 40.29
C GLU A 143 -14.47 30.58 38.85
N GLU A 144 -13.29 31.09 38.58
CA GLU A 144 -12.76 31.30 37.24
C GLU A 144 -12.06 30.03 36.76
N ARG A 145 -12.37 29.60 35.55
CA ARG A 145 -11.70 28.48 34.91
C ARG A 145 -11.30 28.87 33.49
N GLN A 146 -10.04 28.59 33.18
CA GLN A 146 -9.54 28.81 31.84
C GLN A 146 -10.22 27.82 30.86
N ARG A 147 -10.61 28.34 29.72
CA ARG A 147 -11.23 27.52 28.65
C ARG A 147 -10.18 26.60 28.06
N SER A 148 -10.59 25.43 27.64
CA SER A 148 -9.77 24.50 26.88
C SER A 148 -10.48 24.13 25.59
N PHE A 149 -9.67 23.79 24.59
CA PHE A 149 -10.13 23.44 23.25
C PHE A 149 -9.51 22.13 22.83
N VAL A 150 -10.27 21.38 22.04
CA VAL A 150 -9.82 20.10 21.50
C VAL A 150 -8.94 20.36 20.29
N VAL A 151 -7.72 19.82 20.30
CA VAL A 151 -6.84 19.78 19.14
C VAL A 151 -6.73 18.34 18.66
N ARG A 152 -6.98 18.12 17.37
CA ARG A 152 -6.90 16.82 16.72
C ARG A 152 -5.87 16.84 15.62
N PHE A 153 -4.95 15.90 15.69
CA PHE A 153 -3.96 15.67 14.64
C PHE A 153 -4.38 14.47 13.81
N PHE A 154 -4.41 14.66 12.50
CA PHE A 154 -4.79 13.63 11.55
C PHE A 154 -3.66 13.32 10.58
N HIS A 155 -3.58 12.08 10.18
CA HIS A 155 -2.85 11.71 8.98
C HIS A 155 -3.60 12.25 7.74
N GLU A 156 -2.94 12.44 6.60
CA GLU A 156 -3.56 12.94 5.36
C GLU A 156 -4.76 12.10 4.89
N ASN A 157 -4.81 10.80 5.27
CA ASN A 157 -5.91 9.89 4.94
C ASN A 157 -7.11 10.00 5.92
N GLY A 158 -7.08 10.96 6.84
CA GLY A 158 -8.12 11.18 7.84
C GLY A 158 -8.01 10.30 9.10
N THR A 159 -6.97 9.48 9.24
CA THR A 159 -6.75 8.70 10.47
C THR A 159 -6.34 9.62 11.60
N LEU A 160 -7.05 9.56 12.74
CA LEU A 160 -6.71 10.31 13.95
C LEU A 160 -5.39 9.78 14.54
N LEU A 161 -4.41 10.67 14.69
CA LEU A 161 -3.10 10.38 15.28
C LEU A 161 -3.08 10.71 16.75
N LYS A 162 -3.63 11.88 17.12
CA LYS A 162 -3.67 12.38 18.51
C LYS A 162 -4.84 13.32 18.72
N GLU A 163 -5.44 13.25 19.90
CA GLU A 163 -6.41 14.23 20.41
C GLU A 163 -5.98 14.67 21.79
N GLU A 164 -6.02 15.98 22.06
CA GLU A 164 -5.76 16.52 23.39
C GLU A 164 -6.58 17.79 23.66
N ASN A 165 -6.77 18.08 24.96
CA ASN A 165 -7.37 19.33 25.42
C ASN A 165 -6.26 20.32 25.77
N VAL A 166 -6.26 21.46 25.12
CA VAL A 166 -5.26 22.51 25.28
C VAL A 166 -5.93 23.75 25.86
N LEU A 167 -5.32 24.37 26.87
CA LEU A 167 -5.81 25.61 27.47
C LEU A 167 -5.67 26.76 26.46
N TYR A 168 -6.58 27.72 26.55
CA TYR A 168 -6.57 28.91 25.69
C TYR A 168 -5.17 29.58 25.64
N GLY A 169 -4.72 29.86 24.43
CA GLY A 169 -3.43 30.51 24.16
C GLY A 169 -2.20 29.62 24.33
N GLN A 170 -2.36 28.39 24.78
CA GLN A 170 -1.26 27.43 24.90
C GLN A 170 -1.02 26.70 23.56
N ALA A 171 0.16 26.09 23.43
CA ALA A 171 0.50 25.23 22.30
C ALA A 171 0.01 23.79 22.56
N ALA A 172 -0.45 23.13 21.50
CA ALA A 172 -0.63 21.70 21.51
C ALA A 172 0.71 20.97 21.37
N GLN A 173 0.78 19.75 21.88
CA GLN A 173 1.98 18.93 21.77
C GLN A 173 1.93 18.14 20.45
N GLU A 174 2.91 18.35 19.60
CA GLU A 174 3.07 17.61 18.35
C GLU A 174 3.12 16.09 18.59
N PRO A 175 2.39 15.25 17.82
CA PRO A 175 2.53 13.81 17.88
C PRO A 175 3.83 13.34 17.20
N GLU A 176 4.12 12.03 17.29
CA GLU A 176 5.18 11.44 16.49
C GLU A 176 4.93 11.67 15.00
N VAL A 177 6.01 11.91 14.24
CA VAL A 177 5.93 12.14 12.80
C VAL A 177 5.28 10.92 12.13
N PRO A 178 4.15 11.08 11.45
CA PRO A 178 3.48 9.96 10.83
C PRO A 178 4.26 9.42 9.64
N ALA A 179 4.24 8.10 9.46
CA ALA A 179 4.82 7.46 8.30
C ALA A 179 3.75 7.19 7.25
N LYS A 180 4.00 7.62 6.02
CA LYS A 180 3.19 7.23 4.87
C LYS A 180 3.88 6.11 4.11
N GLN A 181 3.15 5.01 3.86
CA GLN A 181 3.65 3.85 3.14
C GLN A 181 4.01 4.24 1.69
N GLN A 182 5.24 3.91 1.30
CA GLN A 182 5.67 4.03 -0.09
C GLN A 182 4.96 3.01 -0.97
N ASP A 183 4.77 3.34 -2.25
CA ASP A 183 4.32 2.43 -3.29
C ASP A 183 5.46 2.18 -4.31
N GLU A 184 5.14 1.57 -5.44
CA GLU A 184 6.12 1.27 -6.48
C GLU A 184 6.63 2.54 -7.19
N VAL A 185 5.82 3.59 -7.25
CA VAL A 185 6.12 4.84 -7.97
C VAL A 185 6.76 5.88 -7.07
N TYR A 186 6.23 6.02 -5.85
CA TYR A 186 6.59 7.10 -4.94
C TYR A 186 6.99 6.61 -3.55
N HIS A 187 7.96 7.29 -2.96
CA HIS A 187 8.09 7.41 -1.52
C HIS A 187 7.64 8.81 -1.08
N TYR A 188 7.29 8.95 0.20
CA TYR A 188 6.66 10.14 0.71
C TYR A 188 7.49 10.77 1.81
N ILE A 189 7.68 12.08 1.72
CA ILE A 189 8.41 12.87 2.71
C ILE A 189 7.40 13.72 3.46
N PHE A 190 7.40 13.63 4.80
CA PHE A 190 6.60 14.48 5.65
C PHE A 190 7.12 15.92 5.59
N ASN A 191 6.24 16.88 5.25
CA ASN A 191 6.55 18.30 5.08
C ASN A 191 6.05 19.18 6.22
N GLY A 192 5.49 18.56 7.26
CA GLY A 192 4.90 19.29 8.38
C GLY A 192 3.38 19.16 8.43
N TRP A 193 2.75 20.12 9.04
CA TRP A 193 1.32 20.18 9.31
C TRP A 193 0.67 21.33 8.54
N ASP A 194 -0.60 21.16 8.15
CA ASP A 194 -1.35 22.14 7.37
C ASP A 194 -1.82 23.37 8.18
N ASN A 195 -1.82 23.25 9.51
CA ASN A 195 -2.28 24.30 10.41
C ASN A 195 -1.29 24.53 11.56
N THR A 196 -1.36 25.73 12.16
CA THR A 196 -0.57 26.07 13.35
C THR A 196 -1.28 25.60 14.62
N PHE A 197 -0.53 25.22 15.62
CA PHE A 197 -1.03 24.74 16.90
C PHE A 197 -0.27 25.29 18.12
N ASP A 198 0.42 26.40 17.94
CA ASP A 198 1.24 27.08 18.98
C ASP A 198 0.43 28.04 19.86
N HIS A 199 -0.77 28.48 19.41
CA HIS A 199 -1.64 29.39 20.15
C HIS A 199 -3.12 29.01 19.95
N ILE A 200 -3.59 28.02 20.68
CA ILE A 200 -4.95 27.49 20.54
C ILE A 200 -6.00 28.42 21.16
N LYS A 201 -6.97 28.83 20.34
CA LYS A 201 -8.09 29.70 20.75
C LYS A 201 -9.47 29.09 20.47
N GLU A 202 -9.51 28.04 19.69
CA GLU A 202 -10.72 27.30 19.31
C GLU A 202 -10.38 25.83 19.04
N ASN A 203 -11.38 24.99 18.86
CA ASN A 203 -11.16 23.62 18.45
C ASN A 203 -10.45 23.59 17.09
N THR A 204 -9.33 22.88 17.00
CA THR A 204 -8.43 22.93 15.86
C THR A 204 -8.18 21.53 15.32
N GLU A 205 -8.29 21.38 14.00
CA GLU A 205 -7.87 20.20 13.29
C GLU A 205 -6.60 20.49 12.51
N VAL A 206 -5.65 19.55 12.58
CA VAL A 206 -4.31 19.66 12.01
C VAL A 206 -3.99 18.39 11.23
N HIS A 207 -3.69 18.52 9.93
CA HIS A 207 -3.42 17.36 9.07
C HIS A 207 -1.96 17.31 8.66
N ALA A 208 -1.44 16.09 8.60
CA ALA A 208 -0.11 15.83 8.07
C ALA A 208 -0.05 16.11 6.57
N VAL A 209 1.00 16.80 6.13
CA VAL A 209 1.26 17.12 4.73
C VAL A 209 2.47 16.34 4.24
N PHE A 210 2.33 15.69 3.08
CA PHE A 210 3.40 14.93 2.45
C PHE A 210 3.67 15.41 1.03
N SER A 211 4.93 15.35 0.61
CA SER A 211 5.29 15.41 -0.79
C SER A 211 5.63 14.01 -1.30
N SER A 212 5.26 13.73 -2.55
CA SER A 212 5.68 12.53 -3.26
C SER A 212 6.99 12.77 -3.98
N VAL A 213 7.91 11.81 -3.87
CA VAL A 213 9.18 11.78 -4.60
C VAL A 213 9.24 10.46 -5.37
N TYR A 214 9.60 10.51 -6.65
CA TYR A 214 9.73 9.30 -7.46
C TYR A 214 10.77 8.34 -6.87
N ASN A 215 10.42 7.07 -6.82
CA ASN A 215 11.37 6.01 -6.50
C ASN A 215 12.38 5.84 -7.63
N GLU A 216 13.63 5.73 -7.27
CA GLU A 216 14.73 5.50 -8.21
C GLU A 216 15.08 4.02 -8.26
N TYR A 217 15.19 3.49 -9.47
CA TYR A 217 15.55 2.10 -9.75
C TYR A 217 16.81 2.05 -10.59
N LYS A 218 17.74 1.20 -10.19
CA LYS A 218 19.00 1.01 -10.86
C LYS A 218 18.90 -0.14 -11.85
N VAL A 219 19.21 0.13 -13.13
CA VAL A 219 19.39 -0.88 -14.17
C VAL A 219 20.87 -0.96 -14.52
N SER A 220 21.45 -2.15 -14.33
CA SER A 220 22.86 -2.43 -14.61
C SER A 220 22.98 -3.49 -15.69
N ILE A 221 23.63 -3.18 -16.81
CA ILE A 221 23.81 -4.06 -17.96
C ILE A 221 25.25 -4.57 -17.97
N TYR A 222 25.41 -5.89 -18.01
CA TYR A 222 26.70 -6.58 -17.97
C TYR A 222 26.95 -7.42 -19.23
N GLU A 223 28.21 -7.58 -19.61
CA GLU A 223 28.64 -8.63 -20.54
C GLU A 223 28.95 -9.90 -19.75
N GLN A 224 28.15 -10.96 -19.96
CA GLN A 224 28.12 -12.17 -19.15
C GLN A 224 29.47 -12.89 -19.03
N LEU A 225 30.23 -13.00 -20.12
CA LEU A 225 31.51 -13.74 -20.14
C LEU A 225 32.62 -13.13 -19.28
N LYS A 226 32.54 -11.86 -18.95
CA LYS A 226 33.58 -11.10 -18.23
C LYS A 226 33.06 -10.40 -16.97
N GLU A 227 31.78 -10.51 -16.67
CA GLU A 227 31.09 -9.72 -15.65
C GLU A 227 31.40 -8.21 -15.78
N ARG A 228 31.70 -7.78 -17.01
CA ARG A 228 32.05 -6.41 -17.30
C ARG A 228 30.79 -5.57 -17.34
N LEU A 229 30.72 -4.56 -16.47
CA LEU A 229 29.67 -3.55 -16.52
C LEU A 229 29.77 -2.82 -17.87
N VAL A 230 28.70 -2.84 -18.64
CA VAL A 230 28.58 -2.12 -19.93
C VAL A 230 27.97 -0.76 -19.67
N GLU A 231 26.86 -0.70 -18.93
CA GLU A 231 26.16 0.53 -18.61
C GLU A 231 25.41 0.37 -17.27
N GLU A 232 25.28 1.47 -16.52
CA GLU A 232 24.44 1.57 -15.33
C GLU A 232 23.71 2.91 -15.38
N LYS A 233 22.38 2.88 -15.26
CA LYS A 233 21.52 4.05 -15.27
C LYS A 233 20.48 3.97 -14.16
N ILE A 234 20.05 5.14 -13.70
CA ILE A 234 18.93 5.31 -12.78
C ILE A 234 17.68 5.67 -13.59
N TYR A 235 16.59 5.05 -13.26
CA TYR A 235 15.28 5.19 -13.89
C TYR A 235 14.21 5.34 -12.83
N HIS A 236 13.03 5.81 -13.22
CA HIS A 236 11.82 5.76 -12.40
C HIS A 236 10.95 4.57 -12.79
N TYR A 237 9.98 4.26 -11.95
CA TYR A 237 9.00 3.20 -12.25
C TYR A 237 8.27 3.48 -13.57
N GLY A 238 8.23 2.50 -14.44
CA GLY A 238 7.57 2.59 -15.75
C GLY A 238 8.41 3.22 -16.87
N ASP A 239 9.60 3.74 -16.58
CA ASP A 239 10.50 4.25 -17.62
C ASP A 239 10.90 3.14 -18.58
N ILE A 240 11.05 3.49 -19.87
CA ILE A 240 11.53 2.56 -20.90
C ILE A 240 13.02 2.37 -20.74
N ILE A 241 13.48 1.11 -20.74
CA ILE A 241 14.89 0.77 -20.66
C ILE A 241 15.55 1.05 -22.02
N ASP A 242 16.55 1.93 -22.02
CA ASP A 242 17.40 2.22 -23.19
C ASP A 242 18.55 1.21 -23.24
N TYR A 243 18.40 0.22 -24.15
CA TYR A 243 19.41 -0.83 -24.31
C TYR A 243 20.58 -0.36 -25.17
N PRO A 244 21.84 -0.57 -24.74
CA PRO A 244 23.01 -0.23 -25.53
C PRO A 244 23.09 -1.09 -26.81
N VAL A 245 23.50 -0.48 -27.91
CA VAL A 245 23.73 -1.19 -29.18
C VAL A 245 25.04 -1.94 -29.11
N LEU A 246 24.98 -3.24 -28.80
CA LEU A 246 26.15 -4.11 -28.76
C LEU A 246 26.27 -4.91 -30.07
N ARG A 247 27.48 -5.03 -30.61
CA ARG A 247 27.76 -5.79 -31.82
C ARG A 247 29.00 -6.63 -31.65
N LYS A 248 28.93 -7.89 -32.08
CA LYS A 248 30.09 -8.80 -32.18
C LYS A 248 30.02 -9.59 -33.48
N LYS A 249 31.05 -9.48 -34.30
CA LYS A 249 31.07 -10.13 -35.62
C LYS A 249 30.92 -11.65 -35.50
N GLY A 250 29.97 -12.21 -36.23
CA GLY A 250 29.67 -13.66 -36.20
C GLY A 250 28.83 -14.16 -35.04
N TYR A 251 28.31 -13.25 -34.22
CA TYR A 251 27.49 -13.60 -33.06
C TYR A 251 26.17 -12.83 -33.05
N THR A 252 25.16 -13.44 -32.52
CA THR A 252 23.88 -12.81 -32.23
C THR A 252 23.81 -12.48 -30.74
N LEU A 253 23.39 -11.26 -30.42
CA LEU A 253 23.19 -10.81 -29.04
C LEU A 253 21.97 -11.50 -28.45
N GLN A 254 22.10 -11.99 -27.22
CA GLN A 254 21.02 -12.50 -26.39
C GLN A 254 21.04 -11.78 -25.06
N TRP A 255 19.87 -11.45 -24.56
CA TRP A 255 19.68 -10.93 -23.22
C TRP A 255 19.13 -12.02 -22.31
N ASN A 256 19.61 -12.13 -21.07
CA ASN A 256 19.06 -13.09 -20.10
C ASN A 256 17.61 -12.77 -19.75
N ILE A 257 17.29 -11.47 -19.62
CA ILE A 257 15.95 -10.89 -19.52
C ILE A 257 15.90 -9.67 -20.44
N HIS A 258 14.72 -9.30 -20.87
CA HIS A 258 14.55 -8.12 -21.74
C HIS A 258 13.26 -7.38 -21.37
N PRO A 259 13.16 -6.82 -20.13
CA PRO A 259 12.03 -6.00 -19.75
C PRO A 259 11.99 -4.71 -20.58
N GLU A 260 10.81 -4.31 -21.03
CA GLU A 260 10.65 -3.05 -21.79
C GLU A 260 10.67 -1.84 -20.87
N THR A 261 10.13 -2.00 -19.66
CA THR A 261 10.01 -0.94 -18.66
C THR A 261 10.60 -1.35 -17.31
N VAL A 262 11.00 -0.36 -16.54
CA VAL A 262 11.58 -0.55 -15.21
C VAL A 262 10.48 -0.69 -14.17
N THR A 263 10.51 -1.77 -13.39
CA THR A 263 9.60 -2.02 -12.26
C THR A 263 10.34 -2.25 -10.94
N GLN A 264 11.63 -2.51 -11.02
CA GLN A 264 12.50 -2.78 -9.87
C GLN A 264 13.98 -2.59 -10.27
N ASN A 265 14.91 -2.76 -9.33
CA ASN A 265 16.32 -2.83 -9.65
C ASN A 265 16.62 -4.08 -10.49
N GLU A 266 17.29 -3.89 -11.64
CA GLU A 266 17.56 -4.97 -12.58
C GLU A 266 19.03 -5.15 -12.86
N LYS A 267 19.45 -6.41 -12.99
CA LYS A 267 20.74 -6.80 -13.57
C LYS A 267 20.51 -7.58 -14.84
N ILE A 268 20.84 -6.98 -15.96
CA ILE A 268 20.64 -7.54 -17.30
C ILE A 268 21.98 -7.98 -17.84
N TYR A 269 22.05 -9.20 -18.35
CA TYR A 269 23.27 -9.78 -18.88
C TYR A 269 23.16 -9.99 -20.39
N ALA A 270 24.09 -9.40 -21.12
CA ALA A 270 24.31 -9.62 -22.55
C ALA A 270 25.17 -10.86 -22.75
N SER A 271 24.69 -11.84 -23.52
CA SER A 271 25.44 -13.00 -23.96
C SER A 271 25.49 -13.08 -25.48
N TRP A 272 26.38 -13.93 -25.98
CA TRP A 272 26.66 -14.03 -27.40
C TRP A 272 26.55 -15.46 -27.89
N ASP A 273 25.60 -15.71 -28.79
CA ASP A 273 25.48 -16.97 -29.50
C ASP A 273 26.04 -16.84 -30.91
N PHE A 274 26.52 -17.96 -31.47
CA PHE A 274 26.94 -17.96 -32.88
C PHE A 274 25.71 -17.66 -33.76
N SER A 275 25.91 -16.77 -34.75
CA SER A 275 24.86 -16.44 -35.72
C SER A 275 24.34 -17.67 -36.49
N ASN A 276 25.27 -18.61 -36.74
CA ASN A 276 24.97 -19.89 -37.36
C ASN A 276 25.28 -21.03 -36.41
N PRO A 277 24.40 -21.36 -35.45
CA PRO A 277 24.64 -22.38 -34.43
C PRO A 277 24.76 -23.78 -35.00
N VAL A 278 25.41 -24.67 -34.27
CA VAL A 278 25.53 -26.09 -34.59
C VAL A 278 24.15 -26.70 -34.83
N GLY A 279 24.04 -27.50 -35.90
CA GLY A 279 22.80 -28.17 -36.29
C GLY A 279 21.86 -27.35 -37.16
N LYS A 280 22.04 -26.01 -37.28
CA LYS A 280 21.23 -25.17 -38.16
C LYS A 280 21.45 -25.56 -39.63
N VAL A 281 20.35 -25.67 -40.37
CA VAL A 281 20.36 -26.06 -41.80
C VAL A 281 20.16 -24.81 -42.65
N PHE A 282 20.88 -24.74 -43.75
CA PHE A 282 20.79 -23.69 -44.76
C PHE A 282 20.69 -24.29 -46.17
N GLU A 283 20.00 -23.61 -47.02
CA GLU A 283 19.97 -23.91 -48.45
C GLU A 283 20.81 -22.88 -49.25
N VAL A 284 21.72 -23.35 -50.04
CA VAL A 284 22.54 -22.54 -50.91
C VAL A 284 22.61 -23.20 -52.27
N ASP A 285 22.23 -22.48 -53.34
CA ASP A 285 22.18 -22.95 -54.74
C ASP A 285 21.41 -24.30 -54.86
N GLY A 286 20.31 -24.46 -54.12
CA GLY A 286 19.47 -25.65 -54.08
C GLY A 286 20.06 -26.84 -53.33
N ASN A 287 21.22 -26.71 -52.70
CA ASN A 287 21.84 -27.76 -51.88
C ASN A 287 21.65 -27.42 -50.40
N SER A 288 21.46 -28.45 -49.58
CA SER A 288 21.23 -28.23 -48.11
C SER A 288 22.50 -28.52 -47.32
N TYR A 289 22.81 -27.62 -46.39
CA TYR A 289 24.00 -27.71 -45.55
C TYR A 289 23.63 -27.54 -44.09
N GLN A 290 24.24 -28.36 -43.22
CA GLN A 290 24.07 -28.27 -41.77
C GLN A 290 25.37 -27.83 -41.08
N ILE A 291 25.31 -26.84 -40.19
CA ILE A 291 26.47 -26.36 -39.44
C ILE A 291 26.97 -27.47 -38.51
N LEU A 292 28.25 -27.80 -38.63
CA LEU A 292 28.99 -28.68 -37.70
C LEU A 292 29.84 -27.88 -36.75
N ASN A 293 30.50 -26.84 -37.23
CA ASN A 293 31.29 -25.93 -36.45
C ASN A 293 30.89 -24.49 -36.81
N PRO A 294 30.38 -23.69 -35.85
CA PRO A 294 29.86 -22.35 -36.08
C PRO A 294 30.98 -21.26 -36.18
N SER A 295 32.24 -21.62 -36.02
CA SER A 295 33.35 -20.67 -36.06
C SER A 295 33.38 -19.89 -37.39
N ILE A 296 33.56 -18.57 -37.29
CA ILE A 296 33.68 -17.67 -38.47
C ILE A 296 34.99 -17.79 -39.20
N THR A 297 36.03 -18.40 -38.61
CA THR A 297 37.35 -18.58 -39.20
C THR A 297 37.57 -19.99 -39.74
N ASN A 298 37.20 -21.00 -39.01
CA ASN A 298 37.40 -22.41 -39.29
C ASN A 298 36.06 -23.20 -39.18
N GLY A 299 34.97 -22.53 -39.57
CA GLY A 299 33.66 -23.15 -39.59
C GLY A 299 33.53 -24.27 -40.61
N SER A 300 32.68 -25.27 -40.27
CA SER A 300 32.45 -26.40 -41.17
C SER A 300 31.01 -26.81 -41.19
N VAL A 301 30.66 -27.44 -42.29
CA VAL A 301 29.29 -27.97 -42.58
C VAL A 301 29.32 -29.39 -43.02
N ARG A 302 28.17 -30.04 -42.85
CA ARG A 302 27.78 -31.28 -43.49
C ARG A 302 26.89 -30.97 -44.70
N LEU A 303 27.25 -31.46 -45.87
CA LEU A 303 26.39 -31.42 -47.07
C LEU A 303 25.28 -32.48 -46.95
N LEU A 304 24.06 -32.04 -46.75
CA LEU A 304 22.88 -32.94 -46.52
C LEU A 304 22.27 -33.47 -47.78
N SER A 305 22.16 -32.62 -48.80
CA SER A 305 21.57 -32.99 -50.11
C SER A 305 22.22 -32.17 -51.20
N TYR A 306 22.29 -32.77 -52.40
CA TYR A 306 22.84 -32.15 -53.58
C TYR A 306 21.87 -32.34 -54.75
N THR A 307 21.49 -31.26 -55.40
CA THR A 307 20.43 -31.26 -56.41
C THR A 307 20.91 -31.11 -57.86
N GLN A 308 22.17 -30.74 -58.06
CA GLN A 308 22.71 -30.57 -59.42
C GLN A 308 22.92 -31.93 -60.09
N ASP A 309 22.32 -32.10 -61.25
CA ASP A 309 22.36 -33.34 -62.00
C ASP A 309 23.28 -33.19 -63.22
N ALA A 310 24.59 -33.25 -63.00
CA ALA A 310 25.64 -33.11 -63.97
C ALA A 310 26.45 -34.40 -64.17
N SER A 311 27.10 -34.56 -65.35
CA SER A 311 27.98 -35.73 -65.60
C SER A 311 29.29 -35.66 -64.80
N GLN A 312 29.78 -34.48 -64.46
CA GLN A 312 30.89 -34.26 -63.57
C GLN A 312 30.44 -33.38 -62.41
N ILE A 313 30.56 -33.90 -61.19
CA ILE A 313 30.26 -33.19 -59.97
C ILE A 313 31.57 -32.95 -59.24
N GLN A 314 31.88 -31.66 -59.03
CA GLN A 314 32.98 -31.22 -58.20
C GLN A 314 32.43 -30.50 -56.98
N ILE A 315 32.58 -31.07 -55.80
CA ILE A 315 32.17 -30.42 -54.56
C ILE A 315 33.17 -29.30 -54.26
N PRO A 316 32.70 -28.07 -53.99
CA PRO A 316 33.57 -26.97 -53.58
C PRO A 316 34.20 -27.23 -52.24
N GLU A 317 35.34 -26.62 -51.95
CA GLU A 317 36.01 -26.71 -50.65
C GLU A 317 35.20 -26.03 -49.55
N ARG A 318 34.58 -24.91 -49.91
CA ARG A 318 33.79 -24.08 -48.99
C ARG A 318 32.46 -23.68 -49.63
N VAL A 319 31.48 -23.46 -48.76
CA VAL A 319 30.19 -22.86 -49.07
C VAL A 319 30.06 -21.54 -48.32
N GLN A 320 29.47 -20.53 -48.98
CA GLN A 320 29.14 -19.26 -48.31
C GLN A 320 27.73 -19.36 -47.74
N ILE A 321 27.62 -19.10 -46.43
CA ILE A 321 26.34 -19.04 -45.73
C ILE A 321 26.29 -17.66 -45.05
N GLY A 322 25.44 -16.79 -45.55
CA GLY A 322 25.45 -15.37 -45.18
C GLY A 322 26.78 -14.73 -45.51
N ASP A 323 27.41 -14.07 -44.57
CA ASP A 323 28.68 -13.38 -44.70
C ASP A 323 29.91 -14.29 -44.48
N TYR A 324 29.75 -15.57 -44.20
CA TYR A 324 30.85 -16.45 -43.79
C TYR A 324 30.99 -17.68 -44.67
N TYR A 325 32.25 -18.16 -44.78
CA TYR A 325 32.62 -19.35 -45.53
C TYR A 325 32.88 -20.51 -44.60
N TYR A 326 32.23 -21.65 -44.91
CA TYR A 326 32.33 -22.90 -44.16
C TYR A 326 32.93 -24.02 -45.01
N PHE A 327 33.91 -24.74 -44.46
CA PHE A 327 34.46 -25.93 -45.10
C PHE A 327 33.44 -27.04 -45.16
N ILE A 328 33.36 -27.76 -46.30
CA ILE A 328 32.49 -28.94 -46.43
C ILE A 328 33.29 -30.14 -45.89
N GLU A 329 33.14 -30.45 -44.62
CA GLU A 329 33.92 -31.51 -43.97
C GLU A 329 33.23 -32.85 -43.97
N GLU A 330 31.90 -32.92 -44.19
CA GLU A 330 31.16 -34.16 -44.19
C GLU A 330 30.12 -34.20 -45.31
N ILE A 331 30.06 -35.39 -46.00
CA ILE A 331 28.95 -35.74 -46.89
C ILE A 331 27.98 -36.60 -46.12
N ALA A 332 26.74 -36.15 -46.01
CA ALA A 332 25.74 -36.78 -45.19
C ALA A 332 25.23 -38.12 -45.76
N ILE A 333 24.49 -38.81 -44.92
CA ILE A 333 23.80 -40.06 -45.31
C ILE A 333 22.94 -39.81 -46.56
N ARG A 334 23.20 -40.59 -47.63
CA ARG A 334 22.44 -40.55 -48.91
C ARG A 334 22.41 -39.18 -49.59
N ALA A 335 23.34 -38.27 -49.32
CA ALA A 335 23.35 -36.90 -49.87
C ALA A 335 23.31 -36.86 -51.41
N PHE A 336 23.91 -37.85 -52.10
CA PHE A 336 23.95 -38.01 -53.59
C PHE A 336 23.30 -39.34 -54.02
N CYS A 337 22.49 -39.97 -53.20
CA CYS A 337 21.86 -41.24 -53.55
C CYS A 337 21.00 -41.08 -54.82
N ASN A 338 21.17 -42.01 -55.80
CA ASN A 338 20.45 -42.02 -57.06
C ASN A 338 20.81 -40.89 -58.06
N CYS A 339 22.00 -40.32 -57.96
CA CYS A 339 22.50 -39.35 -58.96
C CYS A 339 22.79 -40.08 -60.29
N VAL A 340 21.78 -40.23 -61.18
CA VAL A 340 21.82 -41.06 -62.36
C VAL A 340 22.70 -40.52 -63.51
N LYS A 341 23.04 -39.22 -63.55
CA LYS A 341 23.86 -38.64 -64.62
C LYS A 341 25.32 -38.57 -64.25
N MET A 342 25.67 -38.62 -62.95
CA MET A 342 27.02 -38.47 -62.44
C MET A 342 27.94 -39.56 -62.99
N ARG A 343 29.00 -39.16 -63.72
CA ARG A 343 30.06 -40.07 -64.22
C ARG A 343 31.38 -39.86 -63.43
N THR A 344 31.66 -38.62 -63.05
CA THR A 344 32.87 -38.29 -62.31
C THR A 344 32.50 -37.50 -61.04
N LEU A 345 33.00 -37.92 -59.90
CA LEU A 345 32.90 -37.24 -58.64
C LEU A 345 34.29 -36.76 -58.20
N ILE A 346 34.38 -35.47 -57.83
CA ILE A 346 35.62 -34.86 -57.31
C ILE A 346 35.27 -34.24 -55.95
N LEU A 347 35.90 -34.77 -54.90
CA LEU A 347 35.75 -34.24 -53.55
C LEU A 347 36.96 -33.37 -53.19
N PRO A 348 36.76 -32.27 -52.40
CA PRO A 348 37.85 -31.43 -51.93
C PRO A 348 38.65 -32.10 -50.81
N ASN A 349 39.86 -31.60 -50.53
CA ASN A 349 40.74 -32.14 -49.52
C ASN A 349 40.16 -32.03 -48.08
N CYS A 350 39.30 -31.04 -47.84
CA CYS A 350 38.70 -30.77 -46.50
C CYS A 350 37.70 -31.81 -46.07
N VAL A 351 37.15 -32.65 -46.98
CA VAL A 351 36.19 -33.70 -46.60
C VAL A 351 36.85 -34.73 -45.69
N ARG A 352 36.29 -34.94 -44.54
CA ARG A 352 36.76 -35.85 -43.48
C ARG A 352 35.97 -37.15 -43.43
N ILE A 353 34.66 -37.06 -43.64
CA ILE A 353 33.72 -38.17 -43.51
C ILE A 353 32.82 -38.23 -44.74
N ILE A 354 32.73 -39.43 -45.29
CA ILE A 354 31.65 -39.80 -46.22
C ILE A 354 30.74 -40.74 -45.46
N SER A 355 29.47 -40.34 -45.22
CA SER A 355 28.54 -41.09 -44.43
C SER A 355 27.89 -42.24 -45.20
N ASP A 356 27.04 -43.05 -44.52
CA ASP A 356 26.42 -44.24 -45.03
C ASP A 356 25.58 -43.97 -46.31
N GLY A 357 25.77 -44.74 -47.36
CA GLY A 357 25.01 -44.63 -48.60
C GLY A 357 25.17 -43.31 -49.34
N ALA A 358 26.13 -42.43 -48.97
CA ALA A 358 26.21 -41.08 -49.49
C ALA A 358 26.12 -40.99 -51.04
N PHE A 359 26.74 -41.91 -51.76
CA PHE A 359 26.74 -42.01 -53.22
C PHE A 359 26.21 -43.34 -53.71
N MET A 360 25.26 -43.96 -53.01
CA MET A 360 24.66 -45.21 -53.36
C MET A 360 23.81 -45.09 -54.62
N ASN A 361 23.85 -46.11 -55.49
CA ASN A 361 23.04 -46.20 -56.70
C ASN A 361 23.23 -45.08 -57.73
N CYS A 362 24.43 -44.51 -57.81
CA CYS A 362 24.82 -43.61 -58.89
C CYS A 362 25.28 -44.43 -60.08
N LYS A 363 24.34 -45.06 -60.82
CA LYS A 363 24.61 -46.13 -61.77
C LYS A 363 25.60 -45.78 -62.91
N ARG A 364 25.78 -44.53 -63.25
CA ARG A 364 26.74 -44.07 -64.29
C ARG A 364 28.07 -43.65 -63.72
N LEU A 365 28.31 -43.66 -62.39
CA LEU A 365 29.56 -43.25 -61.79
C LEU A 365 30.71 -44.18 -62.22
N GLU A 366 31.66 -43.60 -62.88
CA GLU A 366 32.83 -44.30 -63.46
C GLU A 366 34.10 -44.01 -62.72
N LYS A 367 34.26 -42.75 -62.26
CA LYS A 367 35.47 -42.27 -61.62
C LYS A 367 35.20 -41.45 -60.37
N ILE A 368 35.97 -41.71 -59.31
CA ILE A 368 35.98 -40.94 -58.06
C ILE A 368 37.38 -40.38 -57.80
N VAL A 369 37.46 -39.09 -57.52
CA VAL A 369 38.68 -38.41 -57.06
C VAL A 369 38.45 -37.93 -55.62
N LEU A 370 39.10 -38.60 -54.69
CA LEU A 370 39.02 -38.29 -53.26
C LEU A 370 40.17 -37.36 -52.87
N GLY A 371 40.07 -36.07 -53.22
CA GLY A 371 41.08 -35.04 -53.01
C GLY A 371 42.11 -34.93 -54.16
N LYS A 372 42.90 -33.91 -54.18
CA LYS A 372 43.80 -33.57 -55.27
C LYS A 372 45.30 -33.80 -54.96
N ASP A 373 45.68 -33.77 -53.68
CA ASP A 373 47.04 -33.88 -53.21
C ASP A 373 47.14 -34.70 -51.88
N ASP A 374 48.30 -34.72 -51.24
CA ASP A 374 48.55 -35.51 -50.06
C ASP A 374 47.98 -34.95 -48.74
N ASP A 375 47.43 -33.68 -48.76
CA ASP A 375 46.76 -33.05 -47.58
C ASP A 375 45.28 -33.42 -47.48
N ILE A 376 44.91 -34.54 -48.01
CA ILE A 376 43.52 -35.06 -47.90
C ILE A 376 43.19 -35.43 -46.45
N LYS A 377 42.09 -34.84 -45.96
CA LYS A 377 41.64 -35.03 -44.54
C LYS A 377 40.67 -36.19 -44.37
N LEU A 378 40.32 -36.91 -45.45
CA LEU A 378 39.39 -38.02 -45.39
C LEU A 378 39.91 -39.16 -44.52
N HIS A 379 39.18 -39.48 -43.46
CA HIS A 379 39.55 -40.52 -42.52
C HIS A 379 38.54 -41.66 -42.42
N SER A 380 37.26 -41.45 -42.88
CA SER A 380 36.22 -42.48 -42.76
C SER A 380 35.29 -42.49 -43.98
N ILE A 381 35.00 -43.69 -44.44
CA ILE A 381 34.00 -43.94 -45.48
C ILE A 381 32.95 -44.92 -44.97
N GLY A 382 31.67 -44.49 -44.93
CA GLY A 382 30.57 -45.19 -44.31
C GLY A 382 30.10 -46.46 -45.04
N LYS A 383 29.19 -47.17 -44.39
CA LYS A 383 28.57 -48.38 -44.93
C LYS A 383 27.82 -48.08 -46.23
N LYS A 384 27.99 -48.89 -47.28
CA LYS A 384 27.33 -48.77 -48.56
C LYS A 384 27.53 -47.39 -49.23
N ALA A 385 28.54 -46.61 -48.86
CA ALA A 385 28.71 -45.24 -49.32
C ALA A 385 28.78 -45.14 -50.85
N PHE A 386 29.35 -46.14 -51.53
CA PHE A 386 29.45 -46.27 -52.96
C PHE A 386 28.78 -47.57 -53.48
N ALA A 387 27.88 -48.14 -52.78
CA ALA A 387 27.20 -49.38 -53.19
C ALA A 387 26.35 -49.16 -54.47
N GLU A 388 26.09 -50.24 -55.23
CA GLU A 388 25.25 -50.28 -56.47
C GLU A 388 25.74 -49.31 -57.59
N ASN A 389 27.03 -48.97 -57.59
CA ASN A 389 27.71 -48.19 -58.66
C ASN A 389 28.31 -49.11 -59.67
N GLU A 390 27.50 -49.75 -60.52
CA GLU A 390 27.81 -50.84 -61.41
C GLU A 390 28.90 -50.47 -62.43
N HIS A 391 29.08 -49.21 -62.78
CA HIS A 391 30.05 -48.72 -63.78
C HIS A 391 31.34 -48.15 -63.13
N LEU A 392 31.46 -48.12 -61.78
CA LEU A 392 32.62 -47.62 -61.13
C LEU A 392 33.87 -48.46 -61.42
N ARG A 393 34.90 -47.82 -61.98
CA ARG A 393 36.14 -48.47 -62.48
C ARG A 393 37.41 -47.85 -62.02
N GLU A 394 37.38 -46.58 -61.51
CA GLU A 394 38.57 -45.83 -61.11
C GLU A 394 38.31 -45.05 -59.85
N ILE A 395 39.20 -45.21 -58.86
CA ILE A 395 39.24 -44.42 -57.63
C ILE A 395 40.63 -43.84 -57.50
N TYR A 396 40.74 -42.51 -57.47
CA TYR A 396 41.96 -41.81 -57.17
C TYR A 396 41.92 -41.36 -55.69
N PHE A 397 42.98 -41.70 -54.91
CA PHE A 397 43.07 -41.32 -53.52
C PHE A 397 44.52 -41.05 -53.17
N ALA A 398 44.91 -39.78 -52.97
CA ALA A 398 46.25 -39.37 -52.59
C ALA A 398 46.49 -39.20 -51.08
N GLY A 399 45.50 -39.42 -50.26
CA GLY A 399 45.54 -39.10 -48.84
C GLY A 399 46.21 -40.18 -47.94
N ARG A 400 46.76 -39.71 -46.82
CA ARG A 400 47.41 -40.54 -45.80
C ARG A 400 46.52 -40.82 -44.59
N ASN A 401 45.39 -40.14 -44.47
CA ASN A 401 44.59 -40.05 -43.26
C ASN A 401 43.46 -41.11 -43.17
N LEU A 402 43.19 -41.87 -44.21
CA LEU A 402 42.15 -42.89 -44.22
C LEU A 402 42.41 -43.95 -43.15
N ARG A 403 41.49 -44.09 -42.22
CA ARG A 403 41.58 -45.04 -41.08
C ARG A 403 40.52 -46.11 -41.12
N LYS A 404 39.34 -45.79 -41.68
CA LYS A 404 38.20 -46.67 -41.63
C LYS A 404 37.39 -46.68 -42.93
N VAL A 405 37.20 -47.90 -43.46
CA VAL A 405 36.23 -48.12 -44.58
C VAL A 405 35.28 -49.21 -44.02
N TYR A 406 34.04 -48.86 -44.03
CA TYR A 406 33.02 -49.75 -43.46
C TYR A 406 32.67 -50.90 -44.42
N PRO A 407 32.11 -52.04 -43.89
CA PRO A 407 31.68 -53.18 -44.72
C PRO A 407 30.63 -52.73 -45.80
N ALA A 408 30.64 -53.43 -46.91
CA ALA A 408 29.74 -53.21 -48.01
C ALA A 408 29.82 -51.79 -48.66
N THR A 409 30.85 -50.99 -48.38
CA THR A 409 31.03 -49.64 -48.99
C THR A 409 30.92 -49.70 -50.51
N PHE A 410 31.40 -50.78 -51.15
CA PHE A 410 31.38 -50.98 -52.61
C PHE A 410 30.55 -52.20 -53.03
N GLU A 411 29.52 -52.57 -52.31
CA GLU A 411 28.59 -53.67 -52.61
C GLU A 411 27.91 -53.42 -53.96
N GLY A 412 27.72 -54.47 -54.78
CA GLY A 412 27.06 -54.38 -56.07
C GLY A 412 27.89 -53.81 -57.22
N ILE A 413 29.19 -53.62 -57.03
CA ILE A 413 30.08 -53.27 -58.13
C ILE A 413 30.47 -54.48 -58.98
N ARG A 414 30.21 -54.46 -60.29
CA ARG A 414 30.36 -55.60 -61.16
C ARG A 414 31.75 -55.76 -61.80
N LYS A 415 32.59 -54.71 -61.69
CA LYS A 415 33.92 -54.65 -62.38
C LYS A 415 35.04 -54.53 -61.38
N THR A 416 36.23 -54.91 -61.80
CA THR A 416 37.45 -54.67 -61.08
C THR A 416 37.73 -53.12 -61.02
N ILE A 417 37.96 -52.59 -59.81
CA ILE A 417 38.21 -51.16 -59.59
C ILE A 417 39.74 -50.96 -59.62
N LYS A 418 40.18 -50.03 -60.47
CA LYS A 418 41.56 -49.54 -60.43
C LYS A 418 41.67 -48.46 -59.33
N VAL A 419 42.48 -48.68 -58.32
CA VAL A 419 42.72 -47.75 -57.22
C VAL A 419 44.10 -47.14 -57.42
N LEU A 420 44.14 -45.82 -57.63
CA LEU A 420 45.33 -45.02 -57.77
C LEU A 420 45.62 -44.35 -56.44
N VAL A 421 46.69 -44.76 -55.74
CA VAL A 421 47.11 -44.25 -54.43
C VAL A 421 48.58 -43.85 -54.48
N LEU A 422 49.01 -43.06 -53.53
CA LEU A 422 50.44 -42.77 -53.29
C LEU A 422 51.16 -44.08 -53.01
N PRO A 423 52.38 -44.29 -53.59
CA PRO A 423 53.10 -45.54 -53.39
C PRO A 423 53.33 -45.91 -51.93
N ALA A 424 53.60 -44.94 -51.07
CA ALA A 424 53.83 -45.16 -49.63
C ALA A 424 52.57 -45.64 -48.82
N GLU A 425 51.37 -45.35 -49.31
CA GLU A 425 50.12 -45.70 -48.68
C GLU A 425 49.42 -46.93 -49.33
N LYS A 426 49.96 -47.41 -50.42
CA LYS A 426 49.30 -48.45 -51.25
C LYS A 426 48.90 -49.65 -50.44
N ALA A 427 49.79 -50.28 -49.73
CA ALA A 427 49.49 -51.49 -48.93
C ALA A 427 48.40 -51.30 -47.89
N LYS A 428 48.39 -50.14 -47.20
CA LYS A 428 47.39 -49.78 -46.17
C LYS A 428 46.02 -49.57 -46.79
N ILE A 429 45.96 -48.78 -47.87
CA ILE A 429 44.71 -48.47 -48.55
C ILE A 429 44.10 -49.69 -49.22
N GLU A 430 44.91 -50.51 -49.91
CA GLU A 430 44.47 -51.80 -50.47
C GLU A 430 43.91 -52.71 -49.40
N LYS A 431 44.53 -52.84 -48.25
CA LYS A 431 44.03 -53.67 -47.12
C LYS A 431 42.67 -53.14 -46.59
N LEU A 432 42.49 -51.84 -46.48
CA LEU A 432 41.23 -51.26 -46.05
C LEU A 432 40.10 -51.48 -47.09
N LEU A 433 40.41 -51.28 -48.36
CA LEU A 433 39.46 -51.47 -49.44
C LEU A 433 39.12 -52.93 -49.69
N GLN A 434 40.07 -53.87 -49.61
CA GLN A 434 39.85 -55.31 -49.72
C GLN A 434 38.89 -55.84 -48.64
N LYS A 435 39.02 -55.32 -47.43
CA LYS A 435 38.11 -55.65 -46.33
C LYS A 435 36.68 -55.16 -46.59
N ALA A 436 36.51 -54.07 -47.34
CA ALA A 436 35.24 -53.48 -47.69
C ALA A 436 34.62 -54.10 -48.96
N LEU A 437 35.45 -54.73 -49.83
CA LEU A 437 35.02 -55.43 -51.01
C LEU A 437 34.81 -56.93 -50.69
N ARG A 438 33.60 -57.35 -50.48
CA ARG A 438 33.26 -58.79 -50.24
C ARG A 438 33.33 -59.61 -51.52
N GLU A 439 33.27 -59.06 -52.69
CA GLU A 439 33.17 -59.78 -53.97
C GLU A 439 33.94 -59.11 -55.16
N GLY A 440 34.84 -58.23 -54.98
CA GLY A 440 35.60 -57.54 -56.02
C GLY A 440 37.12 -57.59 -55.82
N LYS A 441 37.92 -57.71 -56.90
CA LYS A 441 39.40 -57.61 -56.80
C LYS A 441 39.81 -56.17 -56.96
N VAL A 442 40.70 -55.70 -56.07
CA VAL A 442 41.45 -54.43 -56.23
C VAL A 442 42.69 -54.73 -57.08
N LEU A 443 42.91 -53.99 -58.16
CA LEU A 443 44.15 -54.03 -58.93
C LEU A 443 44.96 -52.76 -58.72
#